data_a1cb7b9a446b91bfa70a324bd57376ae
#
_entry.id   a1cb7b9a446b91bfa70a324bd57376ae
#
_cell.length_a   1.000
_cell.length_b   1.000
_cell.length_c   1.000
_cell.angle_alpha   90.00
_cell.angle_beta   90.00
_cell.angle_gamma   90.00
#
_symmetry.space_group_name_H-M   'P 1'
#
loop_
_entity.id
_entity.type
_entity.pdbx_description
1 polymer ?
#
loop_
_entity_poly.entity_id
_entity_poly.type
_entity_poly.pdbx_seq_one_letter_code
_entity_poly.pdbx_strand_id
1 'polypeptide(L)'
;MNFNRFPLLCLALILAGAAHPLPALATDKAQGLLRINTTIQTHSVSQPWELNQPKRRRGLGAVLSNGNVLTTGEMAANSTYIEFESADGAHTVPAEVIAIDYEANLALLKPEQGANRDWIDKLGSLDTGGSAGTDDKVDIWQLEDNGDAIRTEGTIRSVDLLSTFASGHYFLCYEVKASMQSASSSYTLPVTRDGKLIGILASYNSKDQISDVISPDILNHFLEDARDGKHEGFPSLGIATVLTEDPQFRKWLGLKDEQGGLYVSRVLPGSGAAESGLEKGDVLLSVDGQTIDRRGYYEDSTYGRLFWSHLVRGSKQVGDKLSLVIMRDGKEQKLEAVLRRPPESLIPSHMYDKSPPYLIKGGLVFQELTRSYLEAFGKEWQSRAPLDLLDALNNPEDYEEGRKRLVFLSRVIRTPATIGYDQVNNKIVTEANGEQVTDMESLISALKEPRDGLHSIRIDDVPYVIYLDPEASDQVDRALLQRGLPALERLP
;
A
#
# COMPACT_ATOMS: atom_id res chain seq x y z
N MET A 1 2.61 -66.40 81.47
CA MET A 1 1.73 -67.54 81.11
C MET A 1 0.38 -67.00 80.74
N ASN A 2 -0.12 -67.46 79.64
CA ASN A 2 -1.39 -67.23 78.95
C ASN A 2 -1.42 -66.09 77.92
N PHE A 3 -1.32 -66.53 76.71
CA PHE A 3 -1.60 -65.87 75.45
C PHE A 3 -3.12 -65.68 75.31
N ASN A 4 -3.54 -64.46 74.89
CA ASN A 4 -4.86 -64.29 74.35
C ASN A 4 -4.72 -63.67 72.93
N ARG A 5 -5.20 -64.42 71.98
CA ARG A 5 -5.28 -64.05 70.55
C ARG A 5 -6.50 -63.16 70.27
N PHE A 6 -6.31 -62.03 69.62
CA PHE A 6 -7.41 -61.26 68.97
C PHE A 6 -7.30 -61.40 67.49
N PRO A 7 -8.37 -61.58 66.77
CA PRO A 7 -8.36 -61.68 65.29
C PRO A 7 -8.37 -60.29 64.65
N LEU A 8 -7.50 -60.06 63.64
CA LEU A 8 -7.51 -58.92 62.76
C LEU A 8 -8.69 -59.02 61.79
N LEU A 9 -9.62 -58.08 61.86
CA LEU A 9 -10.63 -57.86 60.84
C LEU A 9 -10.04 -56.88 59.77
N CYS A 10 -9.71 -57.40 58.56
CA CYS A 10 -9.31 -56.57 57.41
C CYS A 10 -10.55 -55.92 56.81
N LEU A 11 -10.69 -54.62 57.02
CA LEU A 11 -11.67 -53.79 56.35
C LEU A 11 -11.04 -53.27 55.01
N ALA A 12 -11.43 -53.87 53.87
CA ALA A 12 -11.03 -53.40 52.55
C ALA A 12 -11.87 -52.16 52.14
N LEU A 13 -11.30 -50.97 52.26
CA LEU A 13 -11.88 -49.75 51.67
C LEU A 13 -11.64 -49.76 50.19
N ILE A 14 -12.69 -49.98 49.40
CA ILE A 14 -12.68 -49.73 47.92
C ILE A 14 -12.81 -48.25 47.72
N LEU A 15 -11.69 -47.56 47.43
CA LEU A 15 -11.68 -46.19 46.85
C LEU A 15 -12.06 -46.27 45.39
N ALA A 16 -13.32 -46.00 45.08
CA ALA A 16 -13.74 -45.69 43.72
C ALA A 16 -13.21 -44.31 43.36
N GLY A 17 -12.01 -44.27 42.77
CA GLY A 17 -11.45 -43.07 42.19
C GLY A 17 -12.27 -42.67 40.94
N ALA A 18 -13.10 -41.65 41.06
CA ALA A 18 -13.65 -40.98 39.90
C ALA A 18 -12.47 -40.33 39.14
N ALA A 19 -12.04 -40.98 38.06
CA ALA A 19 -11.14 -40.36 37.09
C ALA A 19 -11.89 -39.19 36.42
N HIS A 20 -11.69 -38.01 36.93
CA HIS A 20 -12.03 -36.82 36.17
C HIS A 20 -11.12 -36.83 34.96
N PRO A 21 -11.66 -36.76 33.70
CA PRO A 21 -10.82 -36.55 32.54
C PRO A 21 -10.16 -35.17 32.76
N LEU A 22 -8.84 -35.15 32.89
CA LEU A 22 -8.08 -33.92 32.74
C LEU A 22 -8.51 -33.29 31.40
N PRO A 23 -8.87 -32.01 31.39
CA PRO A 23 -9.08 -31.35 30.11
C PRO A 23 -7.80 -31.57 29.29
N ALA A 24 -7.96 -32.23 28.16
CA ALA A 24 -6.90 -32.28 27.16
C ALA A 24 -6.51 -30.81 26.96
N LEU A 25 -5.28 -30.46 27.29
CA LEU A 25 -4.66 -29.25 26.78
C LEU A 25 -4.81 -29.37 25.25
N ALA A 26 -5.80 -28.67 24.73
CA ALA A 26 -5.88 -28.45 23.29
C ALA A 26 -4.55 -27.81 22.95
N THR A 27 -3.65 -28.58 22.36
CA THR A 27 -2.53 -27.99 21.62
C THR A 27 -3.21 -27.11 20.59
N ASP A 28 -3.18 -25.82 20.82
CA ASP A 28 -3.57 -24.79 19.83
C ASP A 28 -2.66 -25.02 18.61
N LYS A 29 -3.03 -25.96 17.76
CA LYS A 29 -2.41 -26.10 16.46
C LYS A 29 -2.82 -24.87 15.68
N ALA A 30 -1.84 -24.10 15.25
CA ALA A 30 -2.04 -23.00 14.32
C ALA A 30 -2.71 -23.56 13.05
N GLN A 31 -4.03 -23.59 13.03
CA GLN A 31 -4.79 -24.02 11.86
C GLN A 31 -4.67 -22.94 10.79
N GLY A 32 -4.53 -23.36 9.52
CA GLY A 32 -4.55 -22.45 8.39
C GLY A 32 -3.35 -21.50 8.28
N LEU A 33 -2.21 -21.80 8.90
CA LEU A 33 -0.99 -21.01 8.77
C LEU A 33 0.07 -21.72 7.95
N LEU A 34 0.72 -20.96 7.05
CA LEU A 34 1.89 -21.42 6.31
C LEU A 34 2.91 -20.29 6.17
N ARG A 35 4.16 -20.66 5.86
CA ARG A 35 5.20 -19.69 5.53
C ARG A 35 5.13 -19.30 4.06
N ILE A 36 5.45 -18.05 3.81
CA ILE A 36 5.62 -17.50 2.46
C ILE A 36 7.05 -17.02 2.34
N ASN A 37 7.77 -17.56 1.37
CA ASN A 37 9.10 -17.11 0.99
C ASN A 37 8.99 -16.41 -0.36
N THR A 38 9.49 -15.18 -0.43
CA THR A 38 9.53 -14.40 -1.67
C THR A 38 10.94 -13.97 -2.02
N THR A 39 11.27 -14.06 -3.30
CA THR A 39 12.45 -13.40 -3.86
C THR A 39 11.96 -12.14 -4.57
N ILE A 40 12.41 -10.98 -4.12
CA ILE A 40 12.05 -9.69 -4.69
C ILE A 40 13.24 -9.08 -5.41
N GLN A 41 12.99 -8.39 -6.51
CA GLN A 41 14.02 -7.68 -7.25
C GLN A 41 13.44 -6.39 -7.85
N THR A 42 14.02 -5.25 -7.49
CA THR A 42 13.60 -3.93 -7.94
C THR A 42 14.61 -3.35 -8.91
N HIS A 43 14.20 -2.37 -9.70
CA HIS A 43 15.12 -1.58 -10.49
C HIS A 43 15.84 -0.53 -9.65
N SER A 44 17.05 -0.15 -10.08
CA SER A 44 17.78 0.96 -9.50
C SER A 44 17.06 2.27 -9.83
N VAL A 45 16.87 3.11 -8.83
CA VAL A 45 16.21 4.41 -8.99
C VAL A 45 17.05 5.38 -9.83
N SER A 46 18.37 5.34 -9.68
CA SER A 46 19.30 6.22 -10.41
C SER A 46 19.72 5.68 -11.77
N GLN A 47 19.58 4.39 -11.99
CA GLN A 47 19.94 3.68 -13.21
C GLN A 47 18.81 2.71 -13.58
N PRO A 48 17.71 3.23 -14.14
CA PRO A 48 16.47 2.45 -14.29
C PRO A 48 16.60 1.21 -15.20
N TRP A 49 17.69 1.10 -15.95
CA TRP A 49 18.05 -0.08 -16.75
C TRP A 49 18.69 -1.21 -15.92
N GLU A 50 19.15 -0.93 -14.69
CA GLU A 50 19.79 -1.91 -13.82
C GLU A 50 18.84 -2.48 -12.79
N LEU A 51 18.99 -3.78 -12.52
CA LEU A 51 18.32 -4.47 -11.43
C LEU A 51 19.18 -4.42 -10.16
N ASN A 52 18.56 -4.15 -9.03
CA ASN A 52 19.20 -4.30 -7.73
C ASN A 52 19.44 -5.77 -7.41
N GLN A 53 20.29 -6.05 -6.43
CA GLN A 53 20.50 -7.42 -5.95
C GLN A 53 19.16 -8.01 -5.46
N PRO A 54 18.85 -9.27 -5.84
CA PRO A 54 17.68 -9.97 -5.32
C PRO A 54 17.72 -10.06 -3.79
N LYS A 55 16.58 -9.88 -3.15
CA LYS A 55 16.42 -10.00 -1.70
C LYS A 55 15.36 -11.04 -1.39
N ARG A 56 15.57 -11.79 -0.31
CA ARG A 56 14.57 -12.72 0.19
C ARG A 56 13.74 -12.05 1.29
N ARG A 57 12.44 -12.32 1.28
CA ARG A 57 11.52 -12.02 2.37
C ARG A 57 10.87 -13.31 2.84
N ARG A 58 10.57 -13.37 4.12
CA ARG A 58 9.84 -14.47 4.74
C ARG A 58 8.74 -13.91 5.61
N GLY A 59 7.53 -14.41 5.45
CA GLY A 59 6.37 -14.02 6.21
C GLY A 59 5.42 -15.18 6.39
N LEU A 60 4.24 -14.90 6.92
CA LEU A 60 3.17 -15.87 7.06
C LEU A 60 2.00 -15.52 6.18
N GLY A 61 1.23 -16.55 5.84
CA GLY A 61 -0.05 -16.43 5.16
C GLY A 61 -1.14 -17.18 5.90
N ALA A 62 -2.36 -16.65 5.82
CA ALA A 62 -3.56 -17.29 6.31
C ALA A 62 -4.24 -18.06 5.16
N VAL A 63 -4.38 -19.36 5.30
CA VAL A 63 -5.12 -20.20 4.35
C VAL A 63 -6.61 -19.97 4.55
N LEU A 64 -7.30 -19.54 3.51
CA LEU A 64 -8.76 -19.31 3.51
C LEU A 64 -9.52 -20.58 3.13
N SER A 65 -10.83 -20.62 3.40
CA SER A 65 -11.69 -21.78 3.14
C SER A 65 -11.74 -22.21 1.66
N ASN A 66 -11.45 -21.32 0.73
CA ASN A 66 -11.34 -21.61 -0.70
C ASN A 66 -9.95 -22.12 -1.13
N GLY A 67 -9.01 -22.30 -0.19
CA GLY A 67 -7.63 -22.74 -0.43
C GLY A 67 -6.68 -21.66 -0.93
N ASN A 68 -7.12 -20.42 -1.04
CA ASN A 68 -6.25 -19.28 -1.31
C ASN A 68 -5.55 -18.86 -0.02
N VAL A 69 -4.45 -18.12 -0.17
CA VAL A 69 -3.63 -17.67 0.96
C VAL A 69 -3.61 -16.15 1.01
N LEU A 70 -4.08 -15.57 2.09
CA LEU A 70 -4.08 -14.13 2.33
C LEU A 70 -2.79 -13.73 3.05
N THR A 71 -2.17 -12.65 2.57
CA THR A 71 -0.96 -12.06 3.15
C THR A 71 -0.92 -10.55 2.87
N THR A 72 0.17 -9.86 3.22
CA THR A 72 0.32 -8.45 2.87
C THR A 72 0.79 -8.26 1.42
N GLY A 73 0.39 -7.14 0.81
CA GLY A 73 0.87 -6.71 -0.51
C GLY A 73 2.38 -6.53 -0.54
N GLU A 74 2.97 -6.07 0.55
CA GLU A 74 4.42 -5.96 0.70
C GLU A 74 5.15 -7.28 0.47
N MET A 75 4.56 -8.42 0.87
CA MET A 75 5.16 -9.74 0.66
C MET A 75 5.24 -10.13 -0.81
N ALA A 76 4.28 -9.70 -1.62
CA ALA A 76 4.20 -10.05 -3.04
C ALA A 76 4.80 -8.99 -3.98
N ALA A 77 4.92 -7.73 -3.53
CA ALA A 77 5.41 -6.62 -4.33
C ALA A 77 6.82 -6.84 -4.89
N ASN A 78 6.99 -6.65 -6.21
CA ASN A 78 8.22 -6.84 -6.96
C ASN A 78 8.82 -8.26 -6.83
N SER A 79 7.97 -9.25 -6.60
CA SER A 79 8.39 -10.65 -6.51
C SER A 79 8.77 -11.21 -7.88
N THR A 80 9.91 -11.88 -7.93
CA THR A 80 10.32 -12.69 -9.07
C THR A 80 10.05 -14.18 -8.85
N TYR A 81 9.82 -14.57 -7.60
CA TYR A 81 9.46 -15.91 -7.19
C TYR A 81 8.76 -15.89 -5.83
N ILE A 82 7.68 -16.65 -5.71
CA ILE A 82 6.94 -16.87 -4.46
C ILE A 82 6.79 -18.37 -4.24
N GLU A 83 7.00 -18.82 -3.02
CA GLU A 83 6.71 -20.20 -2.62
C GLU A 83 6.04 -20.25 -1.26
N PHE A 84 5.15 -21.20 -1.08
CA PHE A 84 4.61 -21.60 0.21
C PHE A 84 5.50 -22.71 0.80
N GLU A 85 5.73 -22.65 2.09
CA GLU A 85 6.49 -23.62 2.86
C GLU A 85 5.69 -24.08 4.07
N SER A 86 5.68 -25.39 4.33
CA SER A 86 5.05 -25.96 5.53
C SER A 86 5.76 -25.47 6.80
N ALA A 87 5.08 -25.51 7.94
CA ALA A 87 5.63 -25.06 9.20
C ALA A 87 6.92 -25.77 9.60
N ASP A 88 7.03 -27.06 9.30
CA ASP A 88 8.22 -27.89 9.53
C ASP A 88 9.31 -27.80 8.45
N GLY A 89 9.08 -27.01 7.39
CA GLY A 89 9.98 -26.85 6.26
C GLY A 89 10.09 -28.08 5.34
N ALA A 90 9.29 -29.13 5.58
CA ALA A 90 9.39 -30.39 4.82
C ALA A 90 8.79 -30.31 3.41
N HIS A 91 7.88 -29.38 3.19
CA HIS A 91 7.17 -29.22 1.92
C HIS A 91 7.24 -27.80 1.44
N THR A 92 7.51 -27.61 0.15
CA THR A 92 7.43 -26.34 -0.54
C THR A 92 6.60 -26.47 -1.81
N VAL A 93 5.93 -25.38 -2.21
CA VAL A 93 5.18 -25.32 -3.45
C VAL A 93 5.24 -23.91 -4.03
N PRO A 94 5.54 -23.74 -5.33
CA PRO A 94 5.47 -22.44 -5.98
C PRO A 94 4.05 -21.85 -5.89
N ALA A 95 3.98 -20.54 -5.80
CA ALA A 95 2.74 -19.80 -5.68
C ALA A 95 2.67 -18.61 -6.64
N GLU A 96 1.45 -18.24 -7.03
CA GLU A 96 1.16 -17.11 -7.90
C GLU A 96 0.20 -16.12 -7.25
N VAL A 97 0.30 -14.85 -7.65
CA VAL A 97 -0.59 -13.78 -7.19
C VAL A 97 -1.92 -13.86 -7.94
N ILE A 98 -3.03 -13.91 -7.19
CA ILE A 98 -4.39 -13.79 -7.75
C ILE A 98 -4.81 -12.32 -7.82
N ALA A 99 -4.63 -11.61 -6.71
CA ALA A 99 -4.96 -10.21 -6.56
C ALA A 99 -3.97 -9.55 -5.59
N ILE A 100 -3.67 -8.29 -5.82
CA ILE A 100 -2.83 -7.49 -4.95
C ILE A 100 -3.33 -6.06 -4.92
N ASP A 101 -3.47 -5.51 -3.71
CA ASP A 101 -3.74 -4.11 -3.47
C ASP A 101 -2.59 -3.50 -2.67
N TYR A 102 -1.82 -2.64 -3.31
CA TYR A 102 -0.67 -2.00 -2.67
C TYR A 102 -1.09 -0.89 -1.70
N GLU A 103 -2.23 -0.24 -1.94
CA GLU A 103 -2.74 0.83 -1.08
C GLU A 103 -3.20 0.27 0.27
N ALA A 104 -3.99 -0.83 0.24
CA ALA A 104 -4.44 -1.52 1.43
C ALA A 104 -3.41 -2.49 2.02
N ASN A 105 -2.28 -2.71 1.32
CA ASN A 105 -1.25 -3.66 1.70
C ASN A 105 -1.76 -5.10 1.84
N LEU A 106 -2.55 -5.57 0.88
CA LEU A 106 -3.11 -6.92 0.88
C LEU A 106 -2.77 -7.67 -0.41
N ALA A 107 -2.54 -8.97 -0.31
CA ALA A 107 -2.32 -9.87 -1.43
C ALA A 107 -3.03 -11.21 -1.22
N LEU A 108 -3.65 -11.72 -2.27
CA LEU A 108 -4.26 -13.05 -2.34
C LEU A 108 -3.43 -13.91 -3.27
N LEU A 109 -2.95 -15.02 -2.75
CA LEU A 109 -2.06 -15.95 -3.44
C LEU A 109 -2.73 -17.32 -3.58
N LYS A 110 -2.26 -18.12 -4.54
CA LYS A 110 -2.64 -19.53 -4.64
C LYS A 110 -1.43 -20.37 -5.07
N PRO A 111 -1.42 -21.70 -4.81
CA PRO A 111 -0.41 -22.58 -5.39
C PRO A 111 -0.47 -22.53 -6.92
N GLU A 112 0.68 -22.61 -7.60
CA GLU A 112 0.71 -22.74 -9.06
C GLU A 112 -0.08 -23.96 -9.54
N GLN A 113 -0.63 -23.86 -10.74
CA GLN A 113 -1.43 -24.93 -11.33
C GLN A 113 -0.59 -26.20 -11.50
N GLY A 114 -1.11 -27.34 -11.01
CA GLY A 114 -0.45 -28.65 -11.10
C GLY A 114 0.55 -28.93 -9.99
N ALA A 115 0.79 -28.00 -9.09
CA ALA A 115 1.64 -28.24 -7.92
C ALA A 115 0.95 -29.13 -6.88
N ASN A 116 1.72 -30.01 -6.20
CA ASN A 116 1.19 -30.86 -5.13
C ASN A 116 0.90 -30.04 -3.89
N ARG A 117 -0.39 -29.80 -3.62
CA ARG A 117 -0.91 -28.97 -2.51
C ARG A 117 -1.55 -29.78 -1.38
N ASP A 118 -1.48 -31.12 -1.41
CA ASP A 118 -2.15 -31.99 -0.44
C ASP A 118 -1.85 -31.64 1.02
N TRP A 119 -0.67 -31.10 1.30
CA TRP A 119 -0.28 -30.68 2.63
C TRP A 119 -0.97 -29.37 3.04
N ILE A 120 -1.23 -28.44 2.10
CA ILE A 120 -1.95 -27.19 2.35
C ILE A 120 -3.42 -27.51 2.71
N ASP A 121 -4.06 -28.41 1.98
CA ASP A 121 -5.43 -28.81 2.22
C ASP A 121 -5.63 -29.47 3.61
N LYS A 122 -4.55 -29.97 4.21
CA LYS A 122 -4.54 -30.55 5.57
C LYS A 122 -4.29 -29.54 6.70
N LEU A 123 -3.88 -28.30 6.38
CA LEU A 123 -3.61 -27.27 7.41
C LEU A 123 -4.90 -26.74 8.07
N GLY A 124 -6.06 -26.97 7.44
CA GLY A 124 -7.31 -26.28 7.77
C GLY A 124 -7.32 -24.87 7.19
N SER A 125 -8.32 -24.10 7.59
CA SER A 125 -8.50 -22.72 7.09
C SER A 125 -8.88 -21.77 8.22
N LEU A 126 -8.61 -20.48 7.99
CA LEU A 126 -9.05 -19.38 8.83
C LEU A 126 -10.15 -18.60 8.07
N ASP A 127 -11.38 -18.68 8.56
CA ASP A 127 -12.46 -17.85 8.06
C ASP A 127 -12.31 -16.42 8.60
N THR A 128 -12.70 -15.44 7.81
CA THR A 128 -12.70 -14.04 8.26
C THR A 128 -13.74 -13.84 9.36
N GLY A 129 -13.37 -13.08 10.39
CA GLY A 129 -14.23 -12.71 11.52
C GLY A 129 -14.95 -11.39 11.30
N GLY A 130 -15.75 -11.04 12.30
CA GLY A 130 -16.37 -9.71 12.37
C GLY A 130 -15.43 -8.68 13.01
N SER A 131 -15.94 -7.45 13.09
CA SER A 131 -15.25 -6.30 13.67
C SER A 131 -14.94 -6.50 15.16
N ALA A 132 -13.87 -5.86 15.62
CA ALA A 132 -13.46 -5.83 17.02
C ALA A 132 -13.24 -4.38 17.46
N GLY A 133 -13.38 -4.11 18.74
CA GLY A 133 -13.25 -2.77 19.29
C GLY A 133 -12.09 -2.62 20.28
N THR A 134 -11.93 -1.42 20.80
CA THR A 134 -10.97 -1.15 21.89
C THR A 134 -11.22 -2.06 23.09
N ASP A 135 -10.13 -2.48 23.74
CA ASP A 135 -10.06 -3.43 24.84
C ASP A 135 -10.36 -4.91 24.51
N ASP A 136 -10.74 -5.22 23.26
CA ASP A 136 -10.88 -6.60 22.83
C ASP A 136 -9.53 -7.32 22.80
N LYS A 137 -9.56 -8.61 23.21
CA LYS A 137 -8.41 -9.52 23.18
C LYS A 137 -8.29 -10.18 21.82
N VAL A 138 -7.07 -10.28 21.34
CA VAL A 138 -6.73 -10.89 20.04
C VAL A 138 -5.49 -11.75 20.18
N ASP A 139 -5.33 -12.70 19.27
CA ASP A 139 -4.18 -13.59 19.20
C ASP A 139 -3.36 -13.33 17.96
N ILE A 140 -2.08 -13.01 18.13
CA ILE A 140 -1.12 -12.83 17.04
C ILE A 140 -0.33 -14.13 16.90
N TRP A 141 -0.29 -14.67 15.68
CA TRP A 141 0.33 -15.95 15.40
C TRP A 141 1.69 -15.79 14.72
N GLN A 142 2.69 -16.49 15.27
CA GLN A 142 4.04 -16.62 14.71
C GLN A 142 4.37 -18.09 14.51
N LEU A 143 5.29 -18.40 13.60
CA LEU A 143 5.89 -19.74 13.44
C LEU A 143 7.38 -19.64 13.72
N GLU A 144 7.88 -20.45 14.64
CA GLU A 144 9.32 -20.64 14.88
C GLU A 144 9.96 -21.46 13.75
N ASP A 145 11.28 -21.40 13.66
CA ASP A 145 12.02 -22.14 12.62
C ASP A 145 11.86 -23.67 12.74
N ASN A 146 11.60 -24.18 13.96
CA ASN A 146 11.31 -25.61 14.21
C ASN A 146 9.87 -26.02 13.82
N GLY A 147 9.03 -25.06 13.39
CA GLY A 147 7.64 -25.31 13.02
C GLY A 147 6.61 -25.11 14.12
N ASP A 148 7.05 -24.83 15.34
CA ASP A 148 6.13 -24.58 16.44
C ASP A 148 5.41 -23.24 16.25
N ALA A 149 4.11 -23.25 16.52
CA ALA A 149 3.30 -22.03 16.50
C ALA A 149 3.38 -21.32 17.86
N ILE A 150 3.67 -20.04 17.82
CA ILE A 150 3.61 -19.15 18.98
C ILE A 150 2.34 -18.31 18.86
N ARG A 151 1.54 -18.33 19.90
CA ARG A 151 0.39 -17.48 20.10
C ARG A 151 0.73 -16.38 21.09
N THR A 152 0.67 -15.13 20.67
CA THR A 152 0.86 -13.97 21.54
C THR A 152 -0.47 -13.26 21.72
N GLU A 153 -0.97 -13.22 22.96
CA GLU A 153 -2.17 -12.45 23.29
C GLU A 153 -1.85 -10.95 23.22
N GLY A 154 -2.70 -10.20 22.53
CA GLY A 154 -2.69 -8.76 22.45
C GLY A 154 -4.02 -8.15 22.88
N THR A 155 -4.04 -6.82 23.02
CA THR A 155 -5.25 -6.05 23.30
C THR A 155 -5.34 -4.90 22.32
N ILE A 156 -6.49 -4.71 21.68
CA ILE A 156 -6.74 -3.57 20.82
C ILE A 156 -6.75 -2.31 21.68
N ARG A 157 -5.80 -1.43 21.45
CA ARG A 157 -5.63 -0.17 22.18
C ARG A 157 -6.47 0.94 21.56
N SER A 158 -6.49 1.01 20.23
CA SER A 158 -7.19 2.02 19.45
C SER A 158 -7.53 1.48 18.07
N VAL A 159 -8.50 2.12 17.45
CA VAL A 159 -8.90 1.86 16.05
C VAL A 159 -8.80 3.20 15.32
N ASP A 160 -8.04 3.26 14.25
CA ASP A 160 -7.82 4.48 13.48
C ASP A 160 -7.46 4.16 12.01
N LEU A 161 -7.43 5.19 11.19
CA LEU A 161 -6.98 5.09 9.81
C LEU A 161 -5.46 5.29 9.73
N LEU A 162 -4.75 4.22 9.37
CA LEU A 162 -3.30 4.21 9.29
C LEU A 162 -2.83 3.91 7.86
N SER A 163 -1.63 4.37 7.53
CA SER A 163 -0.92 4.03 6.30
C SER A 163 0.13 2.96 6.61
N THR A 164 -0.01 1.78 6.00
CA THR A 164 0.82 0.62 6.35
C THR A 164 1.99 0.37 5.38
N PHE A 165 1.78 0.54 4.09
CA PHE A 165 2.79 0.24 3.06
C PHE A 165 2.93 1.36 2.02
N ALA A 166 1.87 1.63 1.25
CA ALA A 166 1.87 2.72 0.28
C ALA A 166 1.58 4.04 0.99
N SER A 167 2.56 4.93 1.05
CA SER A 167 2.43 6.24 1.70
C SER A 167 1.29 7.07 1.09
N GLY A 168 0.51 7.74 1.95
CA GLY A 168 -0.60 8.60 1.53
C GLY A 168 -1.94 7.89 1.38
N HIS A 169 -1.99 6.58 1.58
CA HIS A 169 -3.21 5.79 1.59
C HIS A 169 -3.50 5.30 3.01
N TYR A 170 -4.68 5.63 3.53
CA TYR A 170 -5.07 5.37 4.91
C TYR A 170 -6.26 4.43 4.94
N PHE A 171 -6.15 3.38 5.75
CA PHE A 171 -7.16 2.34 5.93
C PHE A 171 -7.38 2.04 7.40
N LEU A 172 -8.55 1.51 7.72
CA LEU A 172 -8.90 1.14 9.08
C LEU A 172 -7.97 0.03 9.59
N CYS A 173 -7.25 0.35 10.66
CA CYS A 173 -6.34 -0.57 11.34
C CYS A 173 -6.64 -0.60 12.83
N TYR A 174 -6.31 -1.71 13.44
CA TYR A 174 -6.25 -1.86 14.89
C TYR A 174 -4.82 -1.62 15.36
N GLU A 175 -4.61 -0.73 16.31
CA GLU A 175 -3.38 -0.67 17.08
C GLU A 175 -3.45 -1.67 18.23
N VAL A 176 -2.70 -2.76 18.15
CA VAL A 176 -2.71 -3.84 19.12
C VAL A 176 -1.48 -3.75 20.01
N LYS A 177 -1.70 -3.65 21.32
CA LYS A 177 -0.64 -3.75 22.33
C LYS A 177 -0.33 -5.22 22.57
N ALA A 178 0.88 -5.66 22.19
CA ALA A 178 1.35 -7.03 22.38
C ALA A 178 2.87 -7.08 22.54
N SER A 179 3.36 -7.92 23.43
CA SER A 179 4.79 -8.15 23.60
C SER A 179 5.21 -9.37 22.78
N MET A 180 5.56 -9.15 21.52
CA MET A 180 5.98 -10.20 20.62
C MET A 180 7.45 -10.54 20.81
N GLN A 181 7.78 -11.82 20.68
CA GLN A 181 9.17 -12.26 20.57
C GLN A 181 9.74 -11.80 19.21
N SER A 182 11.02 -11.46 19.21
CA SER A 182 11.73 -11.18 17.95
C SER A 182 11.80 -12.47 17.15
N ALA A 183 10.94 -12.60 16.14
CA ALA A 183 11.03 -13.70 15.18
C ALA A 183 11.88 -13.27 13.99
N SER A 184 12.58 -14.22 13.39
CA SER A 184 13.36 -14.03 12.17
C SER A 184 12.51 -13.78 10.93
N SER A 185 11.20 -13.88 11.05
CA SER A 185 10.21 -13.68 10.00
C SER A 185 9.73 -12.23 9.92
N SER A 186 9.21 -11.85 8.77
CA SER A 186 8.62 -10.54 8.55
C SER A 186 7.41 -10.30 9.47
N TYR A 187 7.02 -9.03 9.60
CA TYR A 187 5.87 -8.59 10.39
C TYR A 187 4.51 -8.83 9.72
N THR A 188 4.44 -9.76 8.77
CA THR A 188 3.18 -10.20 8.15
C THR A 188 2.67 -11.39 8.93
N LEU A 189 1.76 -11.15 9.87
CA LEU A 189 1.28 -12.16 10.80
C LEU A 189 -0.25 -12.16 10.86
N PRO A 190 -0.90 -13.32 10.72
CA PRO A 190 -2.33 -13.46 10.96
C PRO A 190 -2.71 -13.13 12.40
N VAL A 191 -3.80 -12.39 12.57
CA VAL A 191 -4.38 -12.02 13.87
C VAL A 191 -5.78 -12.57 13.95
N THR A 192 -6.05 -13.32 15.04
CA THR A 192 -7.33 -14.00 15.23
C THR A 192 -8.04 -13.57 16.51
N ARG A 193 -9.35 -13.74 16.52
CA ARG A 193 -10.22 -13.65 17.69
C ARG A 193 -11.23 -14.79 17.63
N ASP A 194 -11.35 -15.57 18.70
CA ASP A 194 -12.23 -16.73 18.78
C ASP A 194 -12.06 -17.70 17.59
N GLY A 195 -10.80 -17.90 17.17
CA GLY A 195 -10.43 -18.79 16.06
C GLY A 195 -10.74 -18.26 14.65
N LYS A 196 -11.20 -17.02 14.50
CA LYS A 196 -11.46 -16.36 13.22
C LYS A 196 -10.42 -15.30 12.91
N LEU A 197 -10.07 -15.15 11.65
CA LEU A 197 -9.13 -14.14 11.18
C LEU A 197 -9.79 -12.75 11.24
N ILE A 198 -9.25 -11.87 12.07
CA ILE A 198 -9.74 -10.50 12.22
C ILE A 198 -8.75 -9.46 11.69
N GLY A 199 -7.62 -9.88 11.16
CA GLY A 199 -6.67 -8.96 10.58
C GLY A 199 -5.37 -9.63 10.17
N ILE A 200 -4.57 -8.86 9.44
CA ILE A 200 -3.16 -9.17 9.13
C ILE A 200 -2.30 -8.07 9.73
N LEU A 201 -1.34 -8.44 10.56
CA LEU A 201 -0.36 -7.51 11.10
C LEU A 201 0.55 -7.03 9.97
N ALA A 202 0.63 -5.71 9.80
CA ALA A 202 1.42 -5.05 8.76
C ALA A 202 2.68 -4.37 9.31
N SER A 203 2.69 -3.97 10.59
CA SER A 203 3.84 -3.35 11.22
C SER A 203 3.94 -3.69 12.70
N TYR A 204 5.14 -3.60 13.26
CA TYR A 204 5.39 -3.75 14.68
C TYR A 204 6.46 -2.78 15.18
N ASN A 205 6.09 -1.96 16.14
CA ASN A 205 7.00 -1.12 16.88
C ASN A 205 7.45 -1.83 18.17
N SER A 206 8.62 -2.41 18.15
CA SER A 206 9.16 -3.18 19.30
C SER A 206 9.42 -2.32 20.54
N LYS A 207 9.71 -1.01 20.38
CA LYS A 207 9.95 -0.09 21.50
C LYS A 207 8.67 0.18 22.27
N ASP A 208 7.58 0.42 21.55
CA ASP A 208 6.29 0.74 22.15
C ASP A 208 5.42 -0.51 22.33
N GLN A 209 5.83 -1.65 21.74
CA GLN A 209 5.11 -2.92 21.68
C GLN A 209 3.71 -2.75 21.07
N ILE A 210 3.63 -2.00 19.98
CA ILE A 210 2.39 -1.73 19.24
C ILE A 210 2.52 -2.35 17.87
N SER A 211 1.47 -3.04 17.44
CA SER A 211 1.29 -3.63 16.11
C SER A 211 0.16 -2.92 15.39
N ASP A 212 0.38 -2.56 14.13
CA ASP A 212 -0.69 -2.10 13.25
C ASP A 212 -1.24 -3.32 12.50
N VAL A 213 -2.52 -3.56 12.68
CA VAL A 213 -3.24 -4.72 12.12
C VAL A 213 -4.32 -4.21 11.18
N ILE A 214 -4.25 -4.58 9.90
CA ILE A 214 -5.27 -4.24 8.91
C ILE A 214 -6.58 -4.91 9.33
N SER A 215 -7.66 -4.13 9.44
CA SER A 215 -8.93 -4.59 10.02
C SER A 215 -9.70 -5.58 9.14
N PRO A 216 -10.62 -6.36 9.71
CA PRO A 216 -11.43 -7.30 8.94
C PRO A 216 -12.33 -6.60 7.90
N ASP A 217 -12.72 -5.35 8.11
CA ASP A 217 -13.52 -4.59 7.13
C ASP A 217 -12.74 -4.42 5.82
N ILE A 218 -11.46 -4.06 5.94
CA ILE A 218 -10.57 -3.90 4.79
C ILE A 218 -10.24 -5.25 4.14
N LEU A 219 -10.01 -6.29 4.96
CA LEU A 219 -9.81 -7.66 4.45
C LEU A 219 -11.02 -8.14 3.64
N ASN A 220 -12.23 -8.00 4.21
CA ASN A 220 -13.46 -8.46 3.57
C ASN A 220 -13.76 -7.68 2.29
N HIS A 221 -13.53 -6.36 2.29
CA HIS A 221 -13.66 -5.53 1.10
C HIS A 221 -12.73 -6.02 -0.03
N PHE A 222 -11.44 -6.22 0.28
CA PHE A 222 -10.45 -6.74 -0.67
C PHE A 222 -10.82 -8.13 -1.22
N LEU A 223 -11.25 -9.05 -0.34
CA LEU A 223 -11.61 -10.40 -0.72
C LEU A 223 -12.88 -10.44 -1.59
N GLU A 224 -13.85 -9.57 -1.33
CA GLU A 224 -15.06 -9.45 -2.15
C GLU A 224 -14.73 -8.88 -3.54
N ASP A 225 -13.92 -7.82 -3.60
CA ASP A 225 -13.45 -7.23 -4.86
C ASP A 225 -12.62 -8.21 -5.71
N ALA A 226 -11.80 -9.05 -5.06
CA ALA A 226 -10.98 -10.05 -5.75
C ALA A 226 -11.76 -11.30 -6.22
N ARG A 227 -13.05 -11.46 -5.85
CA ARG A 227 -13.81 -12.71 -5.99
C ARG A 227 -14.13 -13.08 -7.43
N ASP A 228 -14.38 -12.10 -8.29
CA ASP A 228 -14.72 -12.33 -9.71
C ASP A 228 -13.48 -12.34 -10.62
N GLY A 229 -12.27 -12.23 -10.05
CA GLY A 229 -11.00 -12.18 -10.78
C GLY A 229 -10.70 -10.81 -11.39
N LYS A 230 -11.51 -9.79 -11.09
CA LYS A 230 -11.28 -8.38 -11.47
C LYS A 230 -11.08 -7.58 -10.20
N HIS A 231 -9.85 -7.20 -9.92
CA HIS A 231 -9.55 -6.34 -8.80
C HIS A 231 -9.65 -4.87 -9.24
N GLU A 232 -10.70 -4.19 -8.80
CA GLU A 232 -10.91 -2.76 -9.10
C GLU A 232 -10.22 -1.84 -8.08
N GLY A 233 -9.94 -2.37 -6.87
CA GLY A 233 -9.30 -1.64 -5.78
C GLY A 233 -10.29 -0.76 -5.02
N PHE A 234 -9.75 0.01 -4.09
CA PHE A 234 -10.57 0.84 -3.21
C PHE A 234 -11.04 2.12 -3.91
N PRO A 235 -12.29 2.52 -3.71
CA PRO A 235 -12.86 3.69 -4.35
C PRO A 235 -12.32 5.00 -3.77
N SER A 236 -12.52 6.08 -4.52
CA SER A 236 -12.22 7.45 -4.10
C SER A 236 -13.36 8.39 -4.51
N LEU A 237 -13.60 9.39 -3.69
CA LEU A 237 -14.46 10.52 -4.06
C LEU A 237 -13.70 11.50 -5.00
N GLY A 238 -12.38 11.56 -4.89
CA GLY A 238 -11.53 12.40 -5.74
C GLY A 238 -11.48 13.86 -5.29
N ILE A 239 -11.35 14.09 -3.99
CA ILE A 239 -11.22 15.45 -3.41
C ILE A 239 -10.02 15.55 -2.48
N ALA A 240 -9.49 16.77 -2.36
CA ALA A 240 -8.64 17.16 -1.24
C ALA A 240 -9.40 18.12 -0.33
N THR A 241 -9.20 17.99 0.98
CA THR A 241 -9.92 18.78 1.97
C THR A 241 -8.97 19.45 2.95
N VAL A 242 -9.42 20.58 3.51
CA VAL A 242 -8.72 21.34 4.55
C VAL A 242 -9.62 21.46 5.78
N LEU A 243 -9.01 21.36 6.95
CA LEU A 243 -9.70 21.50 8.24
C LEU A 243 -10.28 22.91 8.40
N THR A 244 -11.43 23.01 9.06
CA THR A 244 -12.11 24.30 9.32
C THR A 244 -12.04 24.69 10.80
N GLU A 245 -10.92 24.43 11.48
CA GLU A 245 -10.75 24.76 12.90
C GLU A 245 -10.53 26.26 13.14
N ASP A 246 -9.88 26.97 12.20
CA ASP A 246 -9.59 28.40 12.33
C ASP A 246 -10.87 29.24 12.36
N PRO A 247 -11.11 30.05 13.43
CA PRO A 247 -12.33 30.83 13.57
C PRO A 247 -12.49 31.89 12.48
N GLN A 248 -11.42 32.46 11.94
CA GLN A 248 -11.48 33.48 10.90
C GLN A 248 -11.83 32.86 9.56
N PHE A 249 -11.25 31.69 9.28
CA PHE A 249 -11.54 30.90 8.09
C PHE A 249 -13.02 30.44 8.10
N ARG A 250 -13.53 29.95 9.25
CA ARG A 250 -14.94 29.60 9.44
C ARG A 250 -15.89 30.77 9.16
N LYS A 251 -15.53 31.94 9.70
CA LYS A 251 -16.32 33.19 9.47
C LYS A 251 -16.31 33.54 7.98
N TRP A 252 -15.18 33.42 7.30
CA TRP A 252 -15.06 33.66 5.85
C TRP A 252 -15.93 32.69 5.05
N LEU A 253 -15.99 31.42 5.46
CA LEU A 253 -16.83 30.38 4.85
C LEU A 253 -18.35 30.55 5.20
N GLY A 254 -18.70 31.43 6.09
CA GLY A 254 -20.09 31.62 6.55
C GLY A 254 -20.60 30.48 7.44
N LEU A 255 -19.73 29.71 8.07
CA LEU A 255 -20.11 28.62 8.96
C LEU A 255 -20.52 29.12 10.34
N LYS A 256 -21.60 28.54 10.88
CA LYS A 256 -22.01 28.77 12.27
C LYS A 256 -21.06 28.10 13.25
N ASP A 257 -21.00 28.59 14.49
CA ASP A 257 -20.03 28.05 15.48
C ASP A 257 -20.18 26.55 15.73
N GLU A 258 -21.38 26.00 15.66
CA GLU A 258 -21.68 24.60 15.92
C GLU A 258 -21.64 23.71 14.67
N GLN A 259 -21.57 24.30 13.47
CA GLN A 259 -21.43 23.53 12.23
C GLN A 259 -20.04 22.90 12.14
N GLY A 260 -19.99 21.65 11.73
CA GLY A 260 -18.76 21.00 11.29
C GLY A 260 -18.44 21.31 9.83
N GLY A 261 -17.72 20.41 9.23
CA GLY A 261 -17.43 20.37 7.80
C GLY A 261 -15.99 20.64 7.44
N LEU A 262 -15.62 20.17 6.26
CA LEU A 262 -14.29 20.33 5.67
C LEU A 262 -14.36 21.16 4.40
N TYR A 263 -13.44 22.11 4.25
CA TYR A 263 -13.29 22.88 3.02
C TYR A 263 -12.74 22.02 1.89
N VAL A 264 -13.40 21.98 0.75
CA VAL A 264 -12.93 21.30 -0.46
C VAL A 264 -11.91 22.20 -1.15
N SER A 265 -10.63 21.87 -1.01
CA SER A 265 -9.53 22.63 -1.61
C SER A 265 -9.25 22.25 -3.05
N ARG A 266 -9.58 21.00 -3.44
CA ARG A 266 -9.38 20.47 -4.79
C ARG A 266 -10.42 19.41 -5.13
N VAL A 267 -10.85 19.39 -6.38
CA VAL A 267 -11.67 18.33 -6.99
C VAL A 267 -10.89 17.79 -8.18
N LEU A 268 -10.64 16.48 -8.19
CA LEU A 268 -9.87 15.84 -9.25
C LEU A 268 -10.72 15.70 -10.52
N PRO A 269 -10.23 16.07 -11.69
CA PRO A 269 -10.94 15.87 -12.96
C PRO A 269 -11.29 14.40 -13.19
N GLY A 270 -12.48 14.12 -13.72
CA GLY A 270 -12.94 12.75 -13.99
C GLY A 270 -13.28 11.93 -12.74
N SER A 271 -13.28 12.51 -11.55
CA SER A 271 -13.70 11.87 -10.31
C SER A 271 -15.21 11.90 -10.13
N GLY A 272 -15.73 11.04 -9.23
CA GLY A 272 -17.14 11.08 -8.84
C GLY A 272 -17.56 12.40 -8.24
N ALA A 273 -16.68 13.10 -7.55
CA ALA A 273 -16.92 14.45 -7.04
C ALA A 273 -17.14 15.45 -8.18
N ALA A 274 -16.26 15.47 -9.19
CA ALA A 274 -16.40 16.35 -10.35
C ALA A 274 -17.71 16.09 -11.12
N GLU A 275 -18.04 14.82 -11.36
CA GLU A 275 -19.27 14.41 -12.04
C GLU A 275 -20.52 14.79 -11.25
N SER A 276 -20.47 14.82 -9.91
CA SER A 276 -21.58 15.22 -9.05
C SER A 276 -21.81 16.73 -8.97
N GLY A 277 -20.90 17.53 -9.54
CA GLY A 277 -20.94 18.97 -9.46
C GLY A 277 -20.40 19.54 -8.13
N LEU A 278 -19.59 18.75 -7.38
CA LEU A 278 -18.82 19.28 -6.26
C LEU A 278 -17.69 20.17 -6.80
N GLU A 279 -17.45 21.30 -6.14
CA GLU A 279 -16.49 22.29 -6.60
C GLU A 279 -15.49 22.67 -5.49
N LYS A 280 -14.33 23.16 -5.90
CA LYS A 280 -13.40 23.83 -4.98
C LYS A 280 -14.11 25.04 -4.36
N GLY A 281 -14.04 25.15 -3.05
CA GLY A 281 -14.73 26.21 -2.31
C GLY A 281 -15.94 25.73 -1.51
N ASP A 282 -16.50 24.57 -1.84
CA ASP A 282 -17.56 23.95 -1.06
C ASP A 282 -17.06 23.54 0.33
N VAL A 283 -17.99 23.44 1.28
CA VAL A 283 -17.72 22.83 2.58
C VAL A 283 -18.52 21.53 2.68
N LEU A 284 -17.82 20.40 2.81
CA LEU A 284 -18.42 19.08 2.98
C LEU A 284 -18.95 18.94 4.41
N LEU A 285 -20.27 18.97 4.60
CA LEU A 285 -20.93 18.93 5.91
C LEU A 285 -21.29 17.51 6.35
N SER A 286 -21.73 16.67 5.43
CA SER A 286 -22.04 15.27 5.73
C SER A 286 -21.80 14.35 4.54
N VAL A 287 -21.54 13.08 4.85
CA VAL A 287 -21.34 11.99 3.90
C VAL A 287 -22.21 10.81 4.34
N ASP A 288 -23.09 10.29 3.45
CA ASP A 288 -24.06 9.23 3.73
C ASP A 288 -24.85 9.43 5.03
N GLY A 289 -25.24 10.68 5.30
CA GLY A 289 -26.01 11.07 6.49
C GLY A 289 -25.16 11.23 7.77
N GLN A 290 -23.85 10.91 7.73
CA GLN A 290 -22.95 11.13 8.85
C GLN A 290 -22.41 12.55 8.82
N THR A 291 -22.63 13.29 9.90
CA THR A 291 -22.13 14.67 10.05
C THR A 291 -20.62 14.67 10.25
N ILE A 292 -19.92 15.52 9.50
CA ILE A 292 -18.46 15.66 9.59
C ILE A 292 -18.13 16.86 10.49
N ASP A 293 -17.28 16.67 11.48
CA ASP A 293 -16.83 17.75 12.35
C ASP A 293 -15.80 18.67 11.65
N ARG A 294 -15.35 19.73 12.33
CA ARG A 294 -14.36 20.69 11.80
C ARG A 294 -12.97 20.12 11.58
N ARG A 295 -12.70 18.92 12.12
CA ARG A 295 -11.45 18.18 12.01
C ARG A 295 -11.55 16.98 11.03
N GLY A 296 -12.72 16.77 10.44
CA GLY A 296 -12.96 15.71 9.47
C GLY A 296 -13.41 14.39 10.07
N TYR A 297 -13.81 14.37 11.33
CA TYR A 297 -14.26 13.14 11.98
C TYR A 297 -15.78 13.04 12.01
N TYR A 298 -16.26 11.79 12.06
CA TYR A 298 -17.66 11.43 12.32
C TYR A 298 -17.72 10.38 13.43
N GLU A 299 -18.89 10.12 13.98
CA GLU A 299 -19.12 9.09 14.99
C GLU A 299 -19.58 7.80 14.31
N ASP A 300 -18.71 6.80 14.29
CA ASP A 300 -19.02 5.44 13.85
C ASP A 300 -19.64 4.64 14.99
N SER A 301 -20.68 3.84 14.69
CA SER A 301 -21.40 3.06 15.71
C SER A 301 -20.58 1.91 16.32
N THR A 302 -19.58 1.42 15.61
CA THR A 302 -18.73 0.28 16.03
C THR A 302 -17.41 0.74 16.60
N TYR A 303 -16.79 1.74 15.97
CA TYR A 303 -15.41 2.15 16.24
C TYR A 303 -15.28 3.49 16.95
N GLY A 304 -16.41 4.20 17.15
CA GLY A 304 -16.41 5.54 17.70
C GLY A 304 -15.95 6.58 16.67
N ARG A 305 -15.04 7.44 17.04
CA ARG A 305 -14.66 8.59 16.22
C ARG A 305 -13.64 8.21 15.14
N LEU A 306 -14.06 8.26 13.85
CA LEU A 306 -13.22 7.98 12.69
C LEU A 306 -13.16 9.16 11.71
N PHE A 307 -12.06 9.25 10.94
CA PHE A 307 -11.94 10.22 9.88
C PHE A 307 -12.87 9.88 8.70
N TRP A 308 -13.49 10.87 8.10
CA TRP A 308 -14.56 10.74 7.09
C TRP A 308 -14.23 9.84 5.89
N SER A 309 -12.95 9.74 5.52
CA SER A 309 -12.55 8.91 4.37
C SER A 309 -12.87 7.42 4.56
N HIS A 310 -13.08 6.97 5.79
CA HIS A 310 -13.57 5.61 6.07
C HIS A 310 -14.95 5.36 5.46
N LEU A 311 -15.84 6.34 5.43
CA LEU A 311 -17.17 6.23 4.79
C LEU A 311 -17.09 5.92 3.28
N VAL A 312 -15.95 6.26 2.66
CA VAL A 312 -15.68 5.96 1.25
C VAL A 312 -14.92 4.65 1.08
N ARG A 313 -13.88 4.41 1.91
CA ARG A 313 -12.90 3.33 1.69
C ARG A 313 -13.10 2.11 2.59
N GLY A 314 -13.99 2.17 3.59
CA GLY A 314 -14.22 1.08 4.53
C GLY A 314 -15.15 -0.01 3.98
N SER A 315 -16.29 0.40 3.39
CA SER A 315 -17.35 -0.54 2.99
C SER A 315 -17.94 -0.31 1.60
N LYS A 316 -17.51 0.74 0.89
CA LYS A 316 -18.01 1.06 -0.45
C LYS A 316 -17.13 0.47 -1.53
N GLN A 317 -17.78 0.08 -2.64
CA GLN A 317 -17.10 -0.40 -3.85
C GLN A 317 -17.05 0.69 -4.93
N VAL A 318 -16.20 0.50 -5.94
CA VAL A 318 -16.22 1.31 -7.15
C VAL A 318 -17.59 1.18 -7.81
N GLY A 319 -18.19 2.31 -8.18
CA GLY A 319 -19.55 2.38 -8.74
C GLY A 319 -20.65 2.63 -7.72
N ASP A 320 -20.39 2.52 -6.41
CA ASP A 320 -21.36 2.84 -5.39
C ASP A 320 -21.68 4.33 -5.35
N LYS A 321 -22.91 4.62 -4.92
CA LYS A 321 -23.39 5.99 -4.74
C LYS A 321 -23.09 6.48 -3.34
N LEU A 322 -22.74 7.75 -3.25
CA LEU A 322 -22.43 8.46 -2.01
C LEU A 322 -23.29 9.73 -1.92
N SER A 323 -24.08 9.84 -0.88
CA SER A 323 -24.89 11.04 -0.62
C SER A 323 -24.03 12.09 0.11
N LEU A 324 -24.00 13.31 -0.40
CA LEU A 324 -23.24 14.42 0.16
C LEU A 324 -24.14 15.56 0.53
N VAL A 325 -23.89 16.22 1.66
CA VAL A 325 -24.46 17.54 1.98
C VAL A 325 -23.30 18.52 2.04
N ILE A 326 -23.40 19.58 1.27
CA ILE A 326 -22.37 20.62 1.19
C ILE A 326 -22.96 21.99 1.53
N MET A 327 -22.08 22.93 1.88
CA MET A 327 -22.37 24.36 1.93
C MET A 327 -21.67 25.04 0.77
N ARG A 328 -22.44 25.74 -0.07
CA ARG A 328 -21.97 26.61 -1.16
C ARG A 328 -22.66 27.95 -1.08
N ASP A 329 -21.89 29.02 -1.05
CA ASP A 329 -22.41 30.41 -0.96
C ASP A 329 -23.45 30.62 0.19
N GLY A 330 -23.14 30.01 1.35
CA GLY A 330 -23.99 30.08 2.53
C GLY A 330 -25.29 29.27 2.46
N LYS A 331 -25.46 28.39 1.46
CA LYS A 331 -26.65 27.54 1.29
C LYS A 331 -26.27 26.07 1.29
N GLU A 332 -27.01 25.27 2.03
CA GLU A 332 -26.86 23.81 1.99
C GLU A 332 -27.42 23.26 0.68
N GLN A 333 -26.68 22.34 0.08
CA GLN A 333 -27.05 21.61 -1.13
C GLN A 333 -26.80 20.12 -0.91
N LYS A 334 -27.63 19.30 -1.59
CA LYS A 334 -27.44 17.83 -1.60
C LYS A 334 -26.93 17.40 -2.97
N LEU A 335 -25.88 16.59 -2.97
CA LEU A 335 -25.29 16.01 -4.16
C LEU A 335 -25.28 14.50 -4.01
N GLU A 336 -25.27 13.77 -5.14
CA GLU A 336 -25.05 12.34 -5.20
C GLU A 336 -23.83 12.09 -6.09
N ALA A 337 -22.76 11.55 -5.52
CA ALA A 337 -21.55 11.19 -6.25
C ALA A 337 -21.51 9.68 -6.50
N VAL A 338 -21.03 9.26 -7.66
CA VAL A 338 -20.70 7.85 -7.94
C VAL A 338 -19.22 7.67 -7.68
N LEU A 339 -18.87 6.77 -6.78
CA LEU A 339 -17.48 6.49 -6.44
C LEU A 339 -16.72 5.89 -7.62
N ARG A 340 -15.51 6.35 -7.84
CA ARG A 340 -14.63 5.93 -8.93
C ARG A 340 -13.31 5.42 -8.38
N ARG A 341 -12.61 4.65 -9.18
CA ARG A 341 -11.18 4.43 -8.93
C ARG A 341 -10.46 5.77 -8.94
N PRO A 342 -9.48 6.01 -8.04
CA PRO A 342 -8.68 7.21 -8.11
C PRO A 342 -8.07 7.39 -9.51
N PRO A 343 -8.12 8.59 -10.12
CA PRO A 343 -7.42 8.83 -11.36
C PRO A 343 -5.92 8.63 -11.18
N GLU A 344 -5.24 8.24 -12.26
CA GLU A 344 -3.80 8.10 -12.23
C GLU A 344 -3.13 9.42 -11.86
N SER A 345 -2.25 9.39 -10.88
CA SER A 345 -1.50 10.58 -10.45
C SER A 345 -0.45 10.98 -11.48
N LEU A 346 -0.27 12.29 -11.70
CA LEU A 346 0.85 12.84 -12.47
C LEU A 346 2.19 12.30 -11.96
N ILE A 347 2.33 12.18 -10.64
CA ILE A 347 3.51 11.65 -9.97
C ILE A 347 3.07 10.44 -9.11
N PRO A 348 3.21 9.21 -9.63
CA PRO A 348 2.83 8.01 -8.88
C PRO A 348 3.61 7.88 -7.57
N SER A 349 2.95 7.38 -6.52
CA SER A 349 3.62 7.12 -5.25
C SER A 349 4.72 6.06 -5.42
N HIS A 350 4.36 4.90 -5.97
CA HIS A 350 5.26 3.79 -6.21
C HIS A 350 4.86 3.06 -7.49
N MET A 351 5.85 2.46 -8.15
CA MET A 351 5.63 1.59 -9.30
C MET A 351 6.03 0.16 -8.90
N TYR A 352 5.06 -0.56 -8.31
CA TYR A 352 5.27 -1.98 -7.98
C TYR A 352 5.05 -2.84 -9.22
N ASP A 353 5.81 -3.94 -9.34
CA ASP A 353 5.72 -4.95 -10.41
C ASP A 353 5.81 -4.38 -11.83
N LYS A 354 6.29 -3.16 -11.95
CA LYS A 354 6.49 -2.47 -13.22
C LYS A 354 7.94 -2.04 -13.39
N SER A 355 8.44 -2.17 -14.59
CA SER A 355 9.73 -1.62 -14.95
C SER A 355 9.61 -0.10 -15.17
N PRO A 356 10.47 0.72 -14.57
CA PRO A 356 10.39 2.17 -14.75
C PRO A 356 10.70 2.55 -16.21
N PRO A 357 9.89 3.40 -16.84
CA PRO A 357 10.19 3.93 -18.17
C PRO A 357 11.39 4.87 -18.12
N TYR A 358 12.19 4.86 -19.17
CA TYR A 358 13.33 5.75 -19.32
C TYR A 358 13.72 5.95 -20.78
N LEU A 359 14.46 7.02 -21.04
CA LEU A 359 15.14 7.29 -22.30
C LEU A 359 16.58 7.73 -22.02
N ILE A 360 17.52 7.24 -22.80
CA ILE A 360 18.89 7.74 -22.88
C ILE A 360 19.13 8.24 -24.32
N LYS A 361 19.47 9.52 -24.47
CA LYS A 361 19.78 10.11 -25.76
C LYS A 361 21.04 10.97 -25.68
N GLY A 362 22.09 10.58 -26.41
CA GLY A 362 23.38 11.28 -26.40
C GLY A 362 24.11 11.32 -25.06
N GLY A 363 23.62 10.56 -24.05
CA GLY A 363 24.10 10.58 -22.66
C GLY A 363 23.18 11.33 -21.68
N LEU A 364 22.12 11.98 -22.16
CA LEU A 364 21.07 12.52 -21.30
C LEU A 364 20.14 11.38 -20.87
N VAL A 365 19.82 11.30 -19.57
CA VAL A 365 18.97 10.25 -18.99
C VAL A 365 17.67 10.86 -18.49
N PHE A 366 16.57 10.47 -19.10
CA PHE A 366 15.23 10.92 -18.76
C PHE A 366 14.45 9.81 -18.04
N GLN A 367 13.65 10.19 -17.07
CA GLN A 367 12.76 9.31 -16.31
C GLN A 367 11.42 9.99 -16.06
N GLU A 368 10.39 9.22 -15.73
CA GLU A 368 9.16 9.75 -15.16
C GLU A 368 9.32 9.89 -13.65
N LEU A 369 8.90 11.05 -13.11
CA LEU A 369 9.02 11.33 -11.68
C LEU A 369 8.04 10.45 -10.89
N THR A 370 8.56 9.83 -9.86
CA THR A 370 7.78 9.09 -8.86
C THR A 370 8.16 9.57 -7.45
N ARG A 371 7.28 9.40 -6.50
CA ARG A 371 7.61 9.65 -5.10
C ARG A 371 8.79 8.80 -4.63
N SER A 372 8.89 7.55 -5.08
CA SER A 372 10.03 6.67 -4.78
C SER A 372 11.37 7.26 -5.23
N TYR A 373 11.40 8.02 -6.34
CA TYR A 373 12.60 8.73 -6.77
C TYR A 373 13.03 9.79 -5.74
N LEU A 374 12.08 10.55 -5.22
CA LEU A 374 12.34 11.58 -4.21
C LEU A 374 12.76 10.93 -2.87
N GLU A 375 12.12 9.86 -2.46
CA GLU A 375 12.46 9.11 -1.23
C GLU A 375 13.88 8.51 -1.27
N ALA A 376 14.44 8.27 -2.46
CA ALA A 376 15.82 7.81 -2.62
C ALA A 376 16.88 8.83 -2.16
N PHE A 377 16.51 10.11 -1.93
CA PHE A 377 17.38 11.12 -1.30
C PHE A 377 17.57 10.90 0.21
N GLY A 378 16.97 9.85 0.78
CA GLY A 378 17.18 9.38 2.16
C GLY A 378 16.05 9.75 3.13
N LYS A 379 16.24 9.49 4.43
CA LYS A 379 15.19 9.68 5.45
C LYS A 379 14.61 11.10 5.50
N GLU A 380 15.43 12.09 5.17
CA GLU A 380 15.05 13.51 5.16
C GLU A 380 14.86 14.04 3.73
N TRP A 381 14.36 13.19 2.82
CA TRP A 381 14.21 13.52 1.41
C TRP A 381 13.40 14.80 1.16
N GLN A 382 12.39 15.10 1.98
CA GLN A 382 11.57 16.31 1.88
C GLN A 382 12.37 17.61 2.03
N SER A 383 13.56 17.54 2.63
CA SER A 383 14.48 18.68 2.74
C SER A 383 15.73 18.57 1.86
N ARG A 384 15.95 17.41 1.23
CA ARG A 384 17.17 17.11 0.45
C ARG A 384 16.93 16.93 -1.04
N ALA A 385 15.73 16.49 -1.43
CA ALA A 385 15.39 16.33 -2.83
C ALA A 385 15.33 17.71 -3.54
N PRO A 386 15.51 17.75 -4.85
CA PRO A 386 15.44 18.98 -5.62
C PRO A 386 14.10 19.70 -5.44
N LEU A 387 14.16 21.02 -5.20
CA LEU A 387 12.97 21.82 -4.85
C LEU A 387 11.91 21.80 -5.96
N ASP A 388 12.31 21.87 -7.23
CA ASP A 388 11.40 21.87 -8.36
C ASP A 388 10.58 20.55 -8.42
N LEU A 389 11.25 19.43 -8.11
CA LEU A 389 10.60 18.11 -8.08
C LEU A 389 9.72 17.92 -6.83
N LEU A 390 10.11 18.53 -5.70
CA LEU A 390 9.28 18.54 -4.50
C LEU A 390 8.05 19.43 -4.66
N ASP A 391 8.20 20.55 -5.33
CA ASP A 391 7.10 21.46 -5.64
C ASP A 391 6.07 20.74 -6.52
N ALA A 392 6.53 20.06 -7.58
CA ALA A 392 5.67 19.29 -8.46
C ALA A 392 4.91 18.16 -7.72
N LEU A 393 5.53 17.52 -6.70
CA LEU A 393 4.86 16.52 -5.87
C LEU A 393 3.77 17.14 -4.99
N ASN A 394 4.04 18.32 -4.42
CA ASN A 394 3.16 18.96 -3.45
C ASN A 394 2.04 19.79 -4.11
N ASN A 395 2.31 20.35 -5.29
CA ASN A 395 1.42 21.20 -6.09
C ASN A 395 1.24 20.64 -7.51
N PRO A 396 0.80 19.38 -7.68
CA PRO A 396 0.74 18.74 -8.99
C PRO A 396 -0.18 19.48 -9.98
N GLU A 397 -1.17 20.24 -9.51
CA GLU A 397 -2.08 21.05 -10.31
C GLU A 397 -1.35 22.10 -11.17
N ASP A 398 -0.22 22.62 -10.72
CA ASP A 398 0.57 23.60 -11.46
C ASP A 398 1.34 22.96 -12.64
N TYR A 399 1.41 21.61 -12.66
CA TYR A 399 2.15 20.82 -13.61
C TYR A 399 1.27 19.91 -14.49
N GLU A 400 -0.02 19.77 -14.19
CA GLU A 400 -0.93 18.81 -14.87
C GLU A 400 -1.30 19.21 -16.30
N GLU A 401 -1.21 20.47 -16.68
CA GLU A 401 -1.71 20.96 -17.95
C GLU A 401 -1.21 20.13 -19.15
N GLY A 402 -2.10 19.31 -19.70
CA GLY A 402 -1.83 18.42 -20.84
C GLY A 402 -0.92 17.23 -20.56
N ARG A 403 -0.42 17.04 -19.32
CA ARG A 403 0.51 15.96 -18.95
C ARG A 403 -0.22 14.79 -18.30
N LYS A 404 0.24 13.58 -18.64
CA LYS A 404 -0.16 12.33 -17.98
C LYS A 404 0.87 11.90 -16.92
N ARG A 405 2.14 12.21 -17.17
CA ARG A 405 3.29 11.94 -16.32
C ARG A 405 4.26 13.08 -16.36
N LEU A 406 5.02 13.31 -15.32
CA LEU A 406 6.05 14.33 -15.27
C LEU A 406 7.40 13.71 -15.65
N VAL A 407 7.88 14.07 -16.84
CA VAL A 407 9.20 13.63 -17.33
C VAL A 407 10.27 14.64 -16.89
N PHE A 408 11.40 14.13 -16.43
CA PHE A 408 12.52 14.97 -16.03
C PHE A 408 13.86 14.39 -16.48
N LEU A 409 14.86 15.26 -16.66
CA LEU A 409 16.25 14.90 -16.89
C LEU A 409 16.90 14.53 -15.55
N SER A 410 17.01 13.23 -15.27
CA SER A 410 17.47 12.73 -13.98
C SER A 410 18.98 12.86 -13.79
N ARG A 411 19.74 12.69 -14.87
CA ARG A 411 21.20 12.80 -14.87
C ARG A 411 21.78 12.98 -16.28
N VAL A 412 23.03 13.41 -16.31
CA VAL A 412 23.82 13.52 -17.53
C VAL A 412 25.04 12.59 -17.43
N ILE A 413 25.17 11.66 -18.37
CA ILE A 413 26.38 10.85 -18.55
C ILE A 413 27.35 11.72 -19.38
N ARG A 414 28.58 11.87 -18.89
CA ARG A 414 29.61 12.66 -19.61
C ARG A 414 30.01 11.97 -20.90
N THR A 415 29.72 12.63 -22.01
CA THR A 415 30.00 12.18 -23.37
C THR A 415 30.39 13.37 -24.24
N PRO A 416 30.95 13.16 -25.43
CA PRO A 416 31.21 14.29 -26.35
C PRO A 416 29.95 15.09 -26.70
N ALA A 417 28.77 14.49 -26.73
CA ALA A 417 27.51 15.15 -27.03
C ALA A 417 26.94 15.98 -25.86
N THR A 418 27.43 15.78 -24.60
CA THR A 418 26.89 16.42 -23.39
C THR A 418 27.84 17.45 -22.77
N ILE A 419 28.89 17.85 -23.49
CA ILE A 419 29.84 18.86 -23.00
C ILE A 419 29.10 20.18 -22.71
N GLY A 420 29.28 20.70 -21.49
CA GLY A 420 28.60 21.92 -21.02
C GLY A 420 27.27 21.68 -20.31
N TYR A 421 26.73 20.44 -20.32
CA TYR A 421 25.48 20.09 -19.64
C TYR A 421 25.68 19.27 -18.36
N ASP A 422 26.90 19.05 -17.93
CA ASP A 422 27.26 18.16 -16.80
C ASP A 422 26.53 18.47 -15.49
N GLN A 423 26.12 19.73 -15.28
CA GLN A 423 25.43 20.18 -14.06
C GLN A 423 23.89 20.21 -14.21
N VAL A 424 23.38 19.92 -15.41
CA VAL A 424 21.95 19.94 -15.70
C VAL A 424 21.37 18.59 -15.31
N ASN A 425 20.88 18.47 -14.09
CA ASN A 425 20.24 17.26 -13.61
C ASN A 425 19.04 17.59 -12.71
N ASN A 426 18.14 16.65 -12.54
CA ASN A 426 16.91 16.79 -11.78
C ASN A 426 16.02 17.96 -12.26
N LYS A 427 15.94 18.16 -13.58
CA LYS A 427 15.18 19.25 -14.20
C LYS A 427 14.00 18.72 -15.00
N ILE A 428 12.81 19.31 -14.79
CA ILE A 428 11.58 18.94 -15.47
C ILE A 428 11.70 19.30 -16.97
N VAL A 429 11.31 18.36 -17.83
CA VAL A 429 11.27 18.57 -19.28
C VAL A 429 9.90 19.07 -19.68
N THR A 430 9.87 20.20 -20.40
CA THR A 430 8.62 20.81 -20.86
C THR A 430 8.33 20.55 -22.32
N GLU A 431 9.37 20.62 -23.18
CA GLU A 431 9.24 20.42 -24.61
C GLU A 431 10.44 19.66 -25.17
N ALA A 432 10.23 18.93 -26.26
CA ALA A 432 11.27 18.32 -27.08
C ALA A 432 10.97 18.61 -28.57
N ASN A 433 11.94 19.14 -29.30
CA ASN A 433 11.80 19.55 -30.72
C ASN A 433 10.56 20.44 -31.00
N GLY A 434 10.17 21.27 -29.98
CA GLY A 434 9.00 22.17 -30.06
C GLY A 434 7.65 21.49 -29.80
N GLU A 435 7.64 20.23 -29.39
CA GLU A 435 6.45 19.50 -28.98
C GLU A 435 6.40 19.40 -27.45
N GLN A 436 5.22 19.59 -26.86
CA GLN A 436 5.02 19.45 -25.42
C GLN A 436 5.29 18.00 -24.98
N VAL A 437 6.08 17.81 -23.93
CA VAL A 437 6.30 16.51 -23.31
C VAL A 437 5.21 16.23 -22.28
N THR A 438 4.38 15.23 -22.55
CA THR A 438 3.24 14.84 -21.69
C THR A 438 3.49 13.56 -20.91
N ASP A 439 4.42 12.73 -21.37
CA ASP A 439 4.84 11.44 -20.80
C ASP A 439 6.14 10.98 -21.49
N MET A 440 6.69 9.82 -21.11
CA MET A 440 7.90 9.26 -21.70
C MET A 440 7.70 8.92 -23.19
N GLU A 441 6.53 8.46 -23.59
CA GLU A 441 6.22 8.10 -24.98
C GLU A 441 6.28 9.33 -25.89
N SER A 442 5.71 10.45 -25.45
CA SER A 442 5.76 11.73 -26.19
C SER A 442 7.19 12.26 -26.33
N LEU A 443 8.02 12.15 -25.28
CA LEU A 443 9.44 12.53 -25.34
C LEU A 443 10.19 11.67 -26.35
N ILE A 444 10.03 10.35 -26.30
CA ILE A 444 10.68 9.42 -27.25
C ILE A 444 10.24 9.73 -28.67
N SER A 445 8.94 9.96 -28.88
CA SER A 445 8.39 10.28 -30.20
C SER A 445 8.95 11.58 -30.75
N ALA A 446 9.00 12.63 -29.94
CA ALA A 446 9.52 13.93 -30.34
C ALA A 446 11.02 13.89 -30.72
N LEU A 447 11.80 13.02 -30.05
CA LEU A 447 13.25 12.89 -30.32
C LEU A 447 13.62 11.86 -31.39
N LYS A 448 12.65 11.27 -32.11
CA LYS A 448 12.93 10.37 -33.24
C LYS A 448 13.59 11.11 -34.41
N GLU A 449 13.07 12.29 -34.73
CA GLU A 449 13.56 13.08 -35.82
C GLU A 449 14.04 14.45 -35.33
N PRO A 450 15.24 14.90 -35.76
CA PRO A 450 15.71 16.22 -35.39
C PRO A 450 14.89 17.30 -36.10
N ARG A 451 14.75 18.47 -35.47
CA ARG A 451 14.13 19.64 -36.06
C ARG A 451 15.20 20.70 -36.33
N ASP A 452 15.19 21.27 -37.53
CA ASP A 452 16.19 22.25 -37.99
C ASP A 452 17.65 21.77 -37.82
N GLY A 453 17.87 20.46 -37.98
CA GLY A 453 19.18 19.84 -37.92
C GLY A 453 19.71 19.54 -36.49
N LEU A 454 18.93 19.78 -35.43
CA LEU A 454 19.29 19.54 -34.04
C LEU A 454 18.12 18.91 -33.29
N HIS A 455 18.44 18.20 -32.21
CA HIS A 455 17.47 17.93 -31.16
C HIS A 455 17.51 19.07 -30.14
N SER A 456 16.35 19.61 -29.80
CA SER A 456 16.20 20.65 -28.79
C SER A 456 15.33 20.12 -27.63
N ILE A 457 15.77 20.32 -26.42
CA ILE A 457 15.05 19.88 -25.21
C ILE A 457 14.97 21.08 -24.28
N ARG A 458 13.74 21.52 -24.00
CA ARG A 458 13.48 22.63 -23.09
C ARG A 458 13.21 22.09 -21.71
N ILE A 459 13.83 22.69 -20.72
CA ILE A 459 13.62 22.37 -19.30
C ILE A 459 12.97 23.56 -18.58
N ASP A 460 12.35 23.28 -17.45
CA ASP A 460 11.65 24.26 -16.61
C ASP A 460 12.62 25.08 -15.74
N ASP A 461 13.59 25.75 -16.40
CA ASP A 461 14.51 26.66 -15.75
C ASP A 461 14.93 27.71 -16.80
N VAL A 462 14.54 28.95 -16.57
CA VAL A 462 14.61 30.01 -17.58
C VAL A 462 16.06 30.45 -17.85
N PRO A 463 16.46 30.59 -19.09
CA PRO A 463 15.93 30.16 -20.40
C PRO A 463 16.71 28.95 -20.97
N TYR A 464 16.65 27.79 -20.30
CA TYR A 464 17.56 26.70 -20.61
C TYR A 464 17.00 25.74 -21.66
N VAL A 465 17.69 25.68 -22.81
CA VAL A 465 17.42 24.68 -23.87
C VAL A 465 18.71 23.89 -24.10
N ILE A 466 18.61 22.58 -24.02
CA ILE A 466 19.67 21.64 -24.39
C ILE A 466 19.60 21.38 -25.88
N TYR A 467 20.71 21.49 -26.57
CA TYR A 467 20.82 21.14 -27.97
C TYR A 467 21.75 19.94 -28.12
N LEU A 468 21.30 18.93 -28.86
CA LEU A 468 22.13 17.80 -29.23
C LEU A 468 22.29 17.74 -30.75
N ASP A 469 23.53 17.57 -31.20
CA ASP A 469 23.81 17.17 -32.56
C ASP A 469 23.34 15.73 -32.78
N PRO A 470 22.49 15.45 -33.77
CA PRO A 470 21.92 14.13 -34.02
C PRO A 470 22.98 13.06 -34.27
N GLU A 471 23.98 13.35 -35.09
CA GLU A 471 25.02 12.39 -35.46
C GLU A 471 25.91 12.05 -34.24
N ALA A 472 26.34 13.09 -33.52
CA ALA A 472 27.13 12.92 -32.31
C ALA A 472 26.36 12.15 -31.21
N SER A 473 25.06 12.46 -31.03
CA SER A 473 24.24 11.73 -30.05
C SER A 473 24.04 10.28 -30.44
N ASP A 474 23.80 9.96 -31.71
CA ASP A 474 23.67 8.59 -32.22
C ASP A 474 24.98 7.79 -32.10
N GLN A 475 26.13 8.43 -32.28
CA GLN A 475 27.43 7.79 -32.06
C GLN A 475 27.60 7.43 -30.57
N VAL A 476 27.23 8.32 -29.66
CA VAL A 476 27.25 8.08 -28.23
C VAL A 476 26.31 6.95 -27.86
N ASP A 477 25.08 6.95 -28.36
CA ASP A 477 24.07 5.93 -28.09
C ASP A 477 24.58 4.54 -28.49
N ARG A 478 25.16 4.40 -29.68
CA ARG A 478 25.82 3.16 -30.13
C ARG A 478 26.98 2.76 -29.21
N ALA A 479 27.81 3.72 -28.79
CA ALA A 479 28.94 3.43 -27.88
C ALA A 479 28.47 2.98 -26.49
N LEU A 480 27.37 3.51 -25.96
CA LEU A 480 26.79 3.07 -24.70
C LEU A 480 26.27 1.63 -24.77
N LEU A 481 25.57 1.27 -25.85
CA LEU A 481 25.13 -0.12 -26.08
C LEU A 481 26.32 -1.08 -26.18
N GLN A 482 27.39 -0.69 -26.92
CA GLN A 482 28.61 -1.51 -27.04
C GLN A 482 29.34 -1.69 -25.68
N ARG A 483 29.19 -0.77 -24.75
CA ARG A 483 29.76 -0.83 -23.40
C ARG A 483 28.89 -1.62 -22.41
N GLY A 484 27.77 -2.20 -22.88
CA GLY A 484 26.93 -3.09 -22.08
C GLY A 484 25.67 -2.44 -21.51
N LEU A 485 25.29 -1.24 -21.97
CA LEU A 485 23.95 -0.71 -21.68
C LEU A 485 22.91 -1.63 -22.33
N PRO A 486 21.94 -2.17 -21.59
CA PRO A 486 21.02 -3.18 -22.15
C PRO A 486 20.06 -2.60 -23.19
N ALA A 487 19.62 -1.37 -23.03
CA ALA A 487 18.75 -0.64 -23.97
C ALA A 487 18.84 0.86 -23.73
N LEU A 488 18.54 1.66 -24.77
CA LEU A 488 18.51 3.13 -24.67
C LEU A 488 17.15 3.64 -24.15
N GLU A 489 16.11 2.85 -24.30
CA GLU A 489 14.77 3.23 -23.90
C GLU A 489 13.98 2.05 -23.35
N ARG A 490 12.99 2.37 -22.55
CA ARG A 490 11.94 1.47 -22.09
C ARG A 490 10.66 2.26 -21.94
N LEU A 491 9.59 1.77 -22.55
CA LEU A 491 8.23 2.23 -22.33
C LEU A 491 7.52 1.41 -21.25
N PRO A 492 6.43 1.91 -20.64
CA PRO A 492 5.65 1.21 -19.63
C PRO A 492 5.14 -0.15 -20.05
#